data_c1998cf60fa593f3459aad17f6d5b4a9
#
_entry.id   c1998cf60fa593f3459aad17f6d5b4a9
#
_cell.length_a   1.000
_cell.length_b   1.000
_cell.length_c   1.000
_cell.angle_alpha   90.00
_cell.angle_beta   90.00
_cell.angle_gamma   90.00
#
_symmetry.space_group_name_H-M   'P 1'
#
loop_
_entity.id
_entity.type
_entity.pdbx_description
1 polymer ?
#
loop_
_entity_poly.entity_id
_entity_poly.type
_entity_poly.pdbx_seq_one_letter_code
_entity_poly.pdbx_strand_id
1 'polypeptide(L)'
;MSGNGAMTFDLEYTRWLEDQNKQINELRTAVNAHASDSDLRLIVDGIMGHYDEIFKVKGVASKADVFHILSGMWKTPAERCFLWLGGFRPSELLKLLVNHLEPLTEQQMLGLTNLQQSSQQAEDALSQGMEALQQSLAETLAGSLGSSAGSSGNVANYMGQMAMAMGKLGTLENFLRQADNLRQQTLHQMQRILTIRQASRALLAIHDYFSRLRALSSLWLARPRE
;
A
#
# COMPACT_ATOMS: atom_id res chain seq x y z
N MET A 1 -0.90 -5.02 25.46
CA MET A 1 -2.18 -5.04 24.72
C MET A 1 -2.02 -4.72 23.22
N SER A 2 -0.79 -4.59 22.73
CA SER A 2 -0.48 -4.29 21.31
C SER A 2 -0.76 -5.45 20.34
N GLY A 3 -0.75 -6.70 20.81
CA GLY A 3 -0.89 -7.86 19.94
C GLY A 3 -2.28 -8.09 19.31
N ASN A 4 -3.33 -7.48 19.87
CA ASN A 4 -4.71 -7.73 19.41
C ASN A 4 -5.05 -6.95 18.11
N GLY A 5 -4.55 -5.74 17.96
CA GLY A 5 -4.80 -4.92 16.76
C GLY A 5 -4.12 -5.46 15.50
N ALA A 6 -2.86 -5.92 15.63
CA ALA A 6 -2.12 -6.54 14.54
C ALA A 6 -2.78 -7.87 14.09
N MET A 7 -3.14 -8.72 15.03
CA MET A 7 -3.84 -9.99 14.72
C MET A 7 -5.20 -9.76 14.05
N THR A 8 -5.95 -8.78 14.52
CA THR A 8 -7.25 -8.42 13.92
C THR A 8 -7.06 -7.98 12.49
N PHE A 9 -6.08 -7.10 12.22
CA PHE A 9 -5.78 -6.66 10.87
C PHE A 9 -5.35 -7.81 9.96
N ASP A 10 -4.49 -8.71 10.43
CA ASP A 10 -4.02 -9.85 9.63
C ASP A 10 -5.17 -10.78 9.23
N LEU A 11 -6.15 -11.00 10.12
CA LEU A 11 -7.36 -11.77 9.81
C LEU A 11 -8.25 -11.04 8.80
N GLU A 12 -8.47 -9.74 8.97
CA GLU A 12 -9.26 -8.92 8.04
C GLU A 12 -8.61 -8.87 6.66
N TYR A 13 -7.29 -8.74 6.59
CA TYR A 13 -6.54 -8.76 5.34
C TYR A 13 -6.63 -10.11 4.64
N THR A 14 -6.53 -11.21 5.38
CA THR A 14 -6.68 -12.57 4.82
C THR A 14 -8.06 -12.77 4.21
N ARG A 15 -9.12 -12.35 4.90
CA ARG A 15 -10.49 -12.39 4.37
C ARG A 15 -10.64 -11.51 3.14
N TRP A 16 -10.07 -10.31 3.20
CA TRP A 16 -10.07 -9.40 2.06
C TRP A 16 -9.43 -10.02 0.82
N LEU A 17 -8.28 -10.71 0.97
CA LEU A 17 -7.62 -11.43 -0.13
C LEU A 17 -8.50 -12.55 -0.71
N GLU A 18 -9.17 -13.32 0.15
CA GLU A 18 -10.08 -14.39 -0.29
C GLU A 18 -11.26 -13.83 -1.10
N ASP A 19 -11.86 -12.76 -0.62
CA ASP A 19 -12.98 -12.08 -1.30
C ASP A 19 -12.51 -11.40 -2.59
N GLN A 20 -11.32 -10.81 -2.59
CA GLN A 20 -10.69 -10.25 -3.78
C GLN A 20 -10.48 -11.33 -4.86
N ASN A 21 -9.98 -12.49 -4.49
CA ASN A 21 -9.81 -13.62 -5.41
C ASN A 21 -11.14 -14.05 -6.04
N LYS A 22 -12.21 -14.09 -5.27
CA LYS A 22 -13.55 -14.43 -5.78
C LYS A 22 -14.04 -13.41 -6.80
N GLN A 23 -13.97 -12.12 -6.46
CA GLN A 23 -14.41 -11.03 -7.35
C GLN A 23 -13.58 -10.96 -8.64
N ILE A 24 -12.27 -11.17 -8.55
CA ILE A 24 -11.38 -11.22 -9.72
C ILE A 24 -11.69 -12.42 -10.62
N ASN A 25 -11.99 -13.59 -10.05
CA ASN A 25 -12.40 -14.76 -10.83
C ASN A 25 -13.74 -14.53 -11.53
N GLU A 26 -14.68 -13.84 -10.88
CA GLU A 26 -15.94 -13.43 -11.48
C GLU A 26 -15.70 -12.46 -12.65
N LEU A 27 -14.84 -11.46 -12.46
CA LEU A 27 -14.44 -10.53 -13.52
C LEU A 27 -13.80 -11.26 -14.70
N ARG A 28 -12.89 -12.19 -14.44
CA ARG A 28 -12.22 -12.98 -15.46
C ARG A 28 -13.21 -13.81 -16.28
N THR A 29 -14.15 -14.44 -15.59
CA THR A 29 -15.22 -15.21 -16.25
C THR A 29 -16.10 -14.31 -17.11
N ALA A 30 -16.50 -13.14 -16.61
CA ALA A 30 -17.31 -12.19 -17.36
C ALA A 30 -16.57 -11.64 -18.60
N VAL A 31 -15.29 -11.31 -18.48
CA VAL A 31 -14.46 -10.86 -19.61
C VAL A 31 -14.34 -11.96 -20.66
N ASN A 32 -14.07 -13.21 -20.27
CA ASN A 32 -13.96 -14.34 -21.19
C ASN A 32 -15.27 -14.68 -21.87
N ALA A 33 -16.40 -14.48 -21.19
CA ALA A 33 -17.74 -14.66 -21.73
C ALA A 33 -18.26 -13.49 -22.58
N HIS A 34 -17.42 -12.46 -22.81
CA HIS A 34 -17.80 -11.26 -23.51
C HIS A 34 -19.05 -10.56 -22.94
N ALA A 35 -19.14 -10.51 -21.61
CA ALA A 35 -20.23 -9.84 -20.88
C ALA A 35 -20.44 -8.39 -21.35
N SER A 36 -21.62 -7.85 -21.14
CA SER A 36 -21.94 -6.47 -21.49
C SER A 36 -21.13 -5.46 -20.68
N ASP A 37 -21.00 -4.25 -21.19
CA ASP A 37 -20.31 -3.16 -20.46
C ASP A 37 -21.01 -2.82 -19.12
N SER A 38 -22.34 -2.97 -19.07
CA SER A 38 -23.11 -2.77 -17.83
C SER A 38 -22.79 -3.85 -16.77
N ASP A 39 -22.68 -5.11 -17.19
CA ASP A 39 -22.33 -6.20 -16.29
C ASP A 39 -20.89 -6.07 -15.79
N LEU A 40 -19.96 -5.75 -16.69
CA LEU A 40 -18.56 -5.49 -16.32
C LEU A 40 -18.44 -4.32 -15.34
N ARG A 41 -19.22 -3.26 -15.54
CA ARG A 41 -19.23 -2.10 -14.64
C ARG A 41 -19.62 -2.46 -13.23
N LEU A 42 -20.65 -3.28 -13.04
CA LEU A 42 -21.07 -3.73 -11.70
C LEU A 42 -19.94 -4.48 -10.99
N ILE A 43 -19.25 -5.37 -11.68
CA ILE A 43 -18.16 -6.14 -11.10
C ILE A 43 -16.95 -5.23 -10.81
N VAL A 44 -16.58 -4.37 -11.74
CA VAL A 44 -15.46 -3.42 -11.57
C VAL A 44 -15.72 -2.47 -10.40
N ASP A 45 -16.92 -1.90 -10.30
CA ASP A 45 -17.27 -0.99 -9.21
C ASP A 45 -17.26 -1.73 -7.86
N GLY A 46 -17.67 -3.00 -7.84
CA GLY A 46 -17.56 -3.86 -6.65
C GLY A 46 -16.09 -4.07 -6.21
N ILE A 47 -15.20 -4.34 -7.16
CA ILE A 47 -13.76 -4.51 -6.88
C ILE A 47 -13.14 -3.20 -6.40
N MET A 48 -13.49 -2.07 -7.02
CA MET A 48 -13.01 -0.75 -6.59
C MET A 48 -13.46 -0.41 -5.18
N GLY A 49 -14.73 -0.69 -4.85
CA GLY A 49 -15.26 -0.54 -3.48
C GLY A 49 -14.52 -1.43 -2.47
N HIS A 50 -14.14 -2.63 -2.88
CA HIS A 50 -13.38 -3.57 -2.06
C HIS A 50 -11.94 -3.05 -1.79
N TYR A 51 -11.29 -2.40 -2.76
CA TYR A 51 -10.05 -1.68 -2.52
C TYR A 51 -10.23 -0.52 -1.53
N ASP A 52 -11.29 0.26 -1.67
CA ASP A 52 -11.59 1.35 -0.73
C ASP A 52 -11.75 0.84 0.71
N GLU A 53 -12.31 -0.35 0.86
CA GLU A 53 -12.50 -0.98 2.16
C GLU A 53 -11.19 -1.37 2.83
N ILE A 54 -10.22 -1.96 2.10
CA ILE A 54 -8.92 -2.30 2.70
C ILE A 54 -8.15 -1.05 3.12
N PHE A 55 -8.26 0.06 2.41
CA PHE A 55 -7.63 1.31 2.82
C PHE A 55 -8.22 1.86 4.13
N LYS A 56 -9.53 1.71 4.34
CA LYS A 56 -10.16 2.05 5.63
C LYS A 56 -9.67 1.16 6.76
N VAL A 57 -9.61 -0.15 6.53
CA VAL A 57 -9.12 -1.13 7.51
C VAL A 57 -7.67 -0.84 7.87
N LYS A 58 -6.81 -0.54 6.90
CA LYS A 58 -5.43 -0.12 7.13
C LYS A 58 -5.33 1.17 7.96
N GLY A 59 -6.20 2.13 7.71
CA GLY A 59 -6.26 3.38 8.50
C GLY A 59 -6.57 3.13 9.97
N VAL A 60 -7.49 2.23 10.27
CA VAL A 60 -7.80 1.81 11.65
C VAL A 60 -6.62 1.05 12.28
N ALA A 61 -6.04 0.12 11.55
CA ALA A 61 -4.91 -0.68 12.01
C ALA A 61 -3.66 0.17 12.29
N SER A 62 -3.39 1.19 11.48
CA SER A 62 -2.27 2.12 11.66
C SER A 62 -2.36 2.91 12.96
N LYS A 63 -3.58 3.25 13.40
CA LYS A 63 -3.80 3.90 14.71
C LYS A 63 -3.49 2.97 15.87
N ALA A 64 -3.76 1.68 15.70
CA ALA A 64 -3.51 0.68 16.73
C ALA A 64 -2.03 0.30 16.79
N ASP A 65 -1.39 0.07 15.64
CA ASP A 65 0.02 -0.31 15.53
C ASP A 65 0.58 0.11 14.16
N VAL A 66 1.12 1.33 14.12
CA VAL A 66 1.72 1.90 12.90
C VAL A 66 2.90 1.08 12.40
N PHE A 67 3.67 0.48 13.28
CA PHE A 67 4.85 -0.30 12.92
C PHE A 67 4.48 -1.63 12.26
N HIS A 68 3.38 -2.24 12.66
CA HIS A 68 2.90 -3.46 12.02
C HIS A 68 2.55 -3.21 10.54
N ILE A 69 1.83 -2.12 10.26
CA ILE A 69 1.48 -1.74 8.89
C ILE A 69 2.72 -1.38 8.07
N LEU A 70 3.62 -0.57 8.65
CA LEU A 70 4.84 -0.12 7.99
C LEU A 70 5.80 -1.27 7.68
N SER A 71 5.95 -2.22 8.60
CA SER A 71 6.87 -3.35 8.46
C SER A 71 6.49 -4.33 7.34
N GLY A 72 5.20 -4.40 6.99
CA GLY A 72 4.68 -5.36 6.03
C GLY A 72 4.72 -6.81 6.52
N MET A 73 4.78 -7.06 7.82
CA MET A 73 4.78 -8.41 8.40
C MET A 73 3.54 -9.24 8.02
N TRP A 74 2.47 -8.59 7.63
CA TRP A 74 1.24 -9.16 7.10
C TRP A 74 1.32 -9.55 5.61
N LYS A 75 2.43 -9.28 4.95
CA LYS A 75 2.73 -9.64 3.56
C LYS A 75 3.81 -10.71 3.49
N THR A 76 3.92 -11.37 2.33
CA THR A 76 5.00 -12.33 2.08
C THR A 76 6.36 -11.63 1.99
N PRO A 77 7.49 -12.35 2.23
CA PRO A 77 8.83 -11.76 2.11
C PRO A 77 9.11 -11.14 0.73
N ALA A 78 8.65 -11.76 -0.36
CA ALA A 78 8.83 -11.22 -1.70
C ALA A 78 8.08 -9.89 -1.89
N GLU A 79 6.84 -9.79 -1.42
CA GLU A 79 6.07 -8.53 -1.47
C GLU A 79 6.74 -7.43 -0.65
N ARG A 80 7.36 -7.76 0.47
CA ARG A 80 8.06 -6.81 1.34
C ARG A 80 9.25 -6.14 0.67
N CYS A 81 9.92 -6.81 -0.28
CA CYS A 81 11.01 -6.22 -1.06
C CYS A 81 10.55 -5.02 -1.91
N PHE A 82 9.27 -4.98 -2.27
CA PHE A 82 8.68 -3.92 -3.10
C PHE A 82 7.75 -3.00 -2.31
N LEU A 83 7.77 -3.11 -0.99
CA LEU A 83 6.91 -2.33 -0.11
C LEU A 83 7.35 -0.86 -0.09
N TRP A 84 6.39 0.04 -0.27
CA TRP A 84 6.56 1.47 -0.13
C TRP A 84 5.50 2.02 0.83
N LEU A 85 5.90 2.58 1.97
CA LEU A 85 5.01 3.18 2.98
C LEU A 85 3.73 2.35 3.22
N GLY A 86 3.90 1.08 3.56
CA GLY A 86 2.81 0.17 3.92
C GLY A 86 2.00 -0.41 2.76
N GLY A 87 2.47 -0.32 1.52
CA GLY A 87 1.77 -0.90 0.37
C GLY A 87 2.52 -0.75 -0.95
N PHE A 88 1.80 -0.85 -2.06
CA PHE A 88 2.37 -0.69 -3.39
C PHE A 88 2.67 0.78 -3.73
N ARG A 89 3.62 1.00 -4.63
CA ARG A 89 3.97 2.30 -5.18
C ARG A 89 3.11 2.60 -6.41
N PRO A 90 2.22 3.61 -6.37
CA PRO A 90 1.25 3.83 -7.45
C PRO A 90 1.89 4.06 -8.83
N SER A 91 2.96 4.84 -8.93
CA SER A 91 3.62 5.13 -10.20
C SER A 91 4.23 3.88 -10.84
N GLU A 92 4.79 2.98 -10.04
CA GLU A 92 5.33 1.71 -10.53
C GLU A 92 4.22 0.78 -11.04
N LEU A 93 3.08 0.76 -10.35
CA LEU A 93 1.93 -0.01 -10.79
C LEU A 93 1.41 0.49 -12.15
N LEU A 94 1.31 1.79 -12.35
CA LEU A 94 0.90 2.38 -13.62
C LEU A 94 1.87 2.04 -14.76
N LYS A 95 3.19 2.05 -14.52
CA LYS A 95 4.19 1.62 -15.52
C LYS A 95 3.97 0.18 -15.97
N LEU A 96 3.68 -0.71 -15.03
CA LEU A 96 3.42 -2.12 -15.35
C LEU A 96 2.16 -2.29 -16.21
N LEU A 97 1.14 -1.47 -15.96
CA LEU A 97 -0.16 -1.62 -16.60
C LEU A 97 -0.20 -1.11 -18.04
N VAL A 98 0.53 -0.04 -18.37
CA VAL A 98 0.45 0.60 -19.70
C VAL A 98 0.60 -0.41 -20.84
N ASN A 99 1.55 -1.33 -20.72
CA ASN A 99 1.80 -2.36 -21.75
C ASN A 99 0.70 -3.42 -21.86
N HIS A 100 -0.21 -3.51 -20.88
CA HIS A 100 -1.30 -4.49 -20.84
C HIS A 100 -2.66 -3.90 -21.27
N LEU A 101 -2.71 -2.58 -21.52
CA LEU A 101 -3.96 -1.87 -21.76
C LEU A 101 -4.16 -1.49 -23.22
N GLU A 102 -3.20 -1.77 -24.09
CA GLU A 102 -3.30 -1.45 -25.51
C GLU A 102 -4.52 -2.15 -26.18
N PRO A 103 -5.16 -1.49 -27.15
CA PRO A 103 -4.83 -0.16 -27.67
C PRO A 103 -5.32 0.98 -26.79
N LEU A 104 -4.50 2.01 -26.61
CA LEU A 104 -4.84 3.25 -25.92
C LEU A 104 -4.95 4.39 -26.94
N THR A 105 -5.90 5.30 -26.74
CA THR A 105 -5.94 6.55 -27.50
C THR A 105 -4.80 7.48 -27.04
N GLU A 106 -4.45 8.46 -27.87
CA GLU A 106 -3.46 9.48 -27.50
C GLU A 106 -3.87 10.22 -26.21
N GLN A 107 -5.16 10.52 -26.08
CA GLN A 107 -5.70 11.18 -24.89
C GLN A 107 -5.59 10.29 -23.63
N GLN A 108 -5.86 8.99 -23.76
CA GLN A 108 -5.68 8.05 -22.66
C GLN A 108 -4.21 7.91 -22.28
N MET A 109 -3.31 7.81 -23.26
CA MET A 109 -1.87 7.74 -23.03
C MET A 109 -1.36 8.99 -22.29
N LEU A 110 -1.79 10.16 -22.72
CA LEU A 110 -1.45 11.43 -22.07
C LEU A 110 -1.99 11.46 -20.63
N GLY A 111 -3.24 11.06 -20.42
CA GLY A 111 -3.87 10.99 -19.09
C GLY A 111 -3.12 10.06 -18.16
N LEU A 112 -2.76 8.86 -18.60
CA LEU A 112 -2.00 7.89 -17.81
C LEU A 112 -0.56 8.37 -17.51
N THR A 113 0.09 9.00 -18.48
CA THR A 113 1.43 9.58 -18.29
C THR A 113 1.40 10.69 -17.25
N ASN A 114 0.42 11.60 -17.35
CA ASN A 114 0.25 12.69 -16.38
C ASN A 114 -0.06 12.13 -14.98
N LEU A 115 -0.91 11.13 -14.89
CA LEU A 115 -1.23 10.45 -13.62
C LEU A 115 0.01 9.80 -13.00
N GLN A 116 0.82 9.13 -13.81
CA GLN A 116 2.07 8.52 -13.36
C GLN A 116 3.05 9.56 -12.83
N GLN A 117 3.25 10.66 -13.57
CA GLN A 117 4.17 11.74 -13.16
C GLN A 117 3.71 12.42 -11.87
N SER A 118 2.43 12.75 -11.76
CA SER A 118 1.88 13.37 -10.54
C SER A 118 1.94 12.43 -9.34
N SER A 119 1.68 11.15 -9.53
CA SER A 119 1.81 10.13 -8.49
C SER A 119 3.27 10.01 -8.03
N GLN A 120 4.22 9.97 -8.97
CA GLN A 120 5.64 9.90 -8.64
C GLN A 120 6.11 11.14 -7.86
N GLN A 121 5.68 12.33 -8.23
CA GLN A 121 6.01 13.55 -7.49
C GLN A 121 5.48 13.51 -6.05
N ALA A 122 4.24 13.06 -5.87
CA ALA A 122 3.66 12.89 -4.53
C ALA A 122 4.39 11.82 -3.71
N GLU A 123 4.76 10.70 -4.34
CA GLU A 123 5.55 9.63 -3.71
C GLU A 123 6.91 10.14 -3.25
N ASP A 124 7.61 10.88 -4.10
CA ASP A 124 8.94 11.43 -3.79
C ASP A 124 8.86 12.41 -2.61
N ALA A 125 7.81 13.26 -2.57
CA ALA A 125 7.57 14.17 -1.46
C ALA A 125 7.31 13.42 -0.14
N LEU A 126 6.50 12.35 -0.17
CA LEU A 126 6.24 11.51 1.00
C LEU A 126 7.50 10.75 1.46
N SER A 127 8.29 10.24 0.53
CA SER A 127 9.56 9.56 0.83
C SER A 127 10.57 10.50 1.48
N GLN A 128 10.71 11.73 0.99
CA GLN A 128 11.57 12.76 1.59
C GLN A 128 11.08 13.15 2.98
N GLY A 129 9.77 13.32 3.16
CA GLY A 129 9.17 13.58 4.47
C GLY A 129 9.44 12.43 5.46
N MET A 130 9.36 11.20 5.01
CA MET A 130 9.65 10.01 5.82
C MET A 130 11.13 9.95 6.23
N GLU A 131 12.05 10.22 5.33
CA GLU A 131 13.50 10.30 5.65
C GLU A 131 13.78 11.38 6.68
N ALA A 132 13.21 12.58 6.51
CA ALA A 132 13.34 13.67 7.46
C ALA A 132 12.78 13.32 8.84
N LEU A 133 11.64 12.61 8.88
CA LEU A 133 11.06 12.12 10.13
C LEU A 133 11.95 11.09 10.82
N GLN A 134 12.50 10.14 10.08
CA GLN A 134 13.44 9.14 10.62
C GLN A 134 14.68 9.78 11.20
N GLN A 135 15.27 10.74 10.51
CA GLN A 135 16.41 11.50 11.00
C GLN A 135 16.06 12.26 12.29
N SER A 136 14.97 13.00 12.28
CA SER A 136 14.50 13.76 13.43
C SER A 136 14.20 12.87 14.65
N LEU A 137 13.64 11.69 14.42
CA LEU A 137 13.38 10.70 15.46
C LEU A 137 14.71 10.15 16.04
N ALA A 138 15.67 9.81 15.19
CA ALA A 138 16.99 9.34 15.60
C ALA A 138 17.72 10.40 16.43
N GLU A 139 17.70 11.67 16.03
CA GLU A 139 18.29 12.79 16.77
C GLU A 139 17.64 12.96 18.15
N THR A 140 16.31 12.85 18.24
CA THR A 140 15.59 12.91 19.51
C THR A 140 16.02 11.79 20.45
N LEU A 141 16.15 10.57 19.98
CA LEU A 141 16.56 9.41 20.77
C LEU A 141 18.06 9.46 21.13
N ALA A 142 18.89 10.03 20.29
CA ALA A 142 20.34 10.15 20.51
C ALA A 142 20.72 11.27 21.52
N GLY A 143 19.85 12.24 21.71
CA GLY A 143 20.16 13.45 22.51
C GLY A 143 20.45 13.24 23.98
N SER A 144 20.27 12.03 24.52
CA SER A 144 20.60 11.67 25.90
C SER A 144 21.65 10.58 26.04
N LEU A 145 22.19 10.08 24.92
CA LEU A 145 23.22 9.06 24.96
C LEU A 145 24.51 9.64 25.55
N GLY A 146 24.90 9.19 26.74
CA GLY A 146 26.16 9.56 27.37
C GLY A 146 26.08 10.61 28.48
N SER A 147 24.94 11.16 28.83
CA SER A 147 24.80 12.01 30.00
C SER A 147 24.67 11.19 31.29
N SER A 148 25.81 10.88 31.89
CA SER A 148 25.92 10.17 33.16
C SER A 148 25.86 11.15 34.35
N ALA A 149 24.78 11.86 34.57
CA ALA A 149 24.65 12.74 35.70
C ALA A 149 23.30 12.59 36.42
N GLY A 150 23.36 12.21 37.67
CA GLY A 150 22.35 12.37 38.74
C GLY A 150 20.93 11.82 38.47
N SER A 151 20.50 10.89 39.25
CA SER A 151 19.34 10.00 39.03
C SER A 151 17.96 10.65 38.88
N SER A 152 17.68 11.87 39.28
CA SER A 152 16.33 12.45 39.16
C SER A 152 16.16 13.36 37.93
N GLY A 153 17.23 14.03 37.45
CA GLY A 153 17.18 14.80 36.21
C GLY A 153 17.10 13.92 34.96
N ASN A 154 17.63 12.70 35.02
CA ASN A 154 17.65 11.75 33.92
C ASN A 154 16.28 11.18 33.57
N VAL A 155 15.41 10.92 34.58
CA VAL A 155 14.06 10.36 34.35
C VAL A 155 13.15 11.36 33.67
N ALA A 156 13.20 12.64 34.09
CA ALA A 156 12.40 13.71 33.49
C ALA A 156 12.82 13.96 32.03
N ASN A 157 14.13 13.98 31.74
CA ASN A 157 14.65 14.11 30.38
C ASN A 157 14.28 12.93 29.49
N TYR A 158 14.39 11.70 29.99
CA TYR A 158 13.96 10.49 29.29
C TYR A 158 12.47 10.55 28.94
N MET A 159 11.61 10.87 29.94
CA MET A 159 10.16 11.00 29.72
C MET A 159 9.82 12.07 28.69
N GLY A 160 10.50 13.24 28.74
CA GLY A 160 10.34 14.31 27.77
C GLY A 160 10.71 13.90 26.36
N GLN A 161 11.83 13.19 26.20
CA GLN A 161 12.28 12.68 24.91
C GLN A 161 11.36 11.62 24.33
N MET A 162 10.89 10.70 25.17
CA MET A 162 9.91 9.67 24.75
C MET A 162 8.58 10.29 24.35
N ALA A 163 8.13 11.34 25.05
CA ALA A 163 6.93 12.09 24.66
C ALA A 163 7.10 12.77 23.30
N MET A 164 8.25 13.39 23.02
CA MET A 164 8.57 13.96 21.71
C MET A 164 8.63 12.89 20.62
N ALA A 165 9.24 11.74 20.89
CA ALA A 165 9.28 10.61 19.97
C ALA A 165 7.88 10.09 19.65
N MET A 166 7.01 9.95 20.65
CA MET A 166 5.62 9.55 20.46
C MET A 166 4.83 10.53 19.60
N GLY A 167 5.05 11.83 19.75
CA GLY A 167 4.48 12.85 18.87
C GLY A 167 4.90 12.69 17.41
N LYS A 168 6.15 12.31 17.15
CA LYS A 168 6.66 12.03 15.81
C LYS A 168 6.05 10.76 15.19
N LEU A 169 5.67 9.78 15.98
CA LEU A 169 4.96 8.59 15.51
C LEU A 169 3.55 8.93 14.98
N GLY A 170 2.90 9.95 15.53
CA GLY A 170 1.66 10.50 14.96
C GLY A 170 1.85 11.04 13.54
N THR A 171 3.00 11.66 13.26
CA THR A 171 3.37 12.11 11.92
C THR A 171 3.61 10.91 10.99
N LEU A 172 4.22 9.84 11.47
CA LEU A 172 4.40 8.60 10.72
C LEU A 172 3.05 7.99 10.30
N GLU A 173 2.09 7.91 11.23
CA GLU A 173 0.72 7.46 10.92
C GLU A 173 0.08 8.31 9.81
N ASN A 174 0.30 9.63 9.85
CA ASN A 174 -0.20 10.54 8.84
C ASN A 174 0.44 10.29 7.46
N PHE A 175 1.74 10.00 7.38
CA PHE A 175 2.39 9.62 6.12
C PHE A 175 1.81 8.34 5.53
N LEU A 176 1.57 7.32 6.34
CA LEU A 176 0.94 6.08 5.87
C LEU A 176 -0.47 6.34 5.32
N ARG A 177 -1.25 7.17 5.99
CA ARG A 177 -2.58 7.56 5.52
C ARG A 177 -2.52 8.34 4.20
N GLN A 178 -1.58 9.26 4.04
CA GLN A 178 -1.39 9.99 2.79
C GLN A 178 -0.96 9.06 1.66
N ALA A 179 -0.10 8.08 1.92
CA ALA A 179 0.27 7.07 0.94
C ALA A 179 -0.93 6.22 0.49
N ASP A 180 -1.79 5.81 1.41
CA ASP A 180 -3.01 5.07 1.08
C ASP A 180 -4.02 5.94 0.31
N ASN A 181 -4.16 7.21 0.66
CA ASN A 181 -4.98 8.16 -0.11
C ASN A 181 -4.46 8.29 -1.55
N LEU A 182 -3.14 8.37 -1.73
CA LEU A 182 -2.52 8.42 -3.06
C LEU A 182 -2.83 7.14 -3.87
N ARG A 183 -2.72 5.97 -3.25
CA ARG A 183 -3.07 4.68 -3.87
C ARG A 183 -4.53 4.64 -4.31
N GLN A 184 -5.42 5.02 -3.43
CA GLN A 184 -6.86 5.06 -3.70
C GLN A 184 -7.20 6.02 -4.82
N GLN A 185 -6.70 7.25 -4.77
CA GLN A 185 -6.93 8.26 -5.80
C GLN A 185 -6.37 7.82 -7.16
N THR A 186 -5.19 7.22 -7.18
CA THR A 186 -4.57 6.75 -8.42
C THR A 186 -5.40 5.64 -9.08
N LEU A 187 -5.90 4.68 -8.30
CA LEU A 187 -6.78 3.63 -8.82
C LEU A 187 -8.09 4.20 -9.39
N HIS A 188 -8.72 5.14 -8.69
CA HIS A 188 -9.96 5.77 -9.17
C HIS A 188 -9.74 6.62 -10.41
N GLN A 189 -8.65 7.38 -10.49
CA GLN A 189 -8.34 8.19 -11.66
C GLN A 189 -7.98 7.33 -12.87
N MET A 190 -7.24 6.24 -12.67
CA MET A 190 -6.99 5.25 -13.71
C MET A 190 -8.30 4.72 -14.30
N GLN A 191 -9.25 4.33 -13.45
CA GLN A 191 -10.56 3.85 -13.88
C GLN A 191 -11.33 4.90 -14.72
N ARG A 192 -11.23 6.18 -14.38
CA ARG A 192 -11.88 7.27 -15.12
C ARG A 192 -11.27 7.50 -16.50
N ILE A 193 -9.97 7.29 -16.65
CA ILE A 193 -9.27 7.44 -17.95
C ILE A 193 -9.60 6.29 -18.88
N LEU A 194 -9.77 5.08 -18.35
CA LEU A 194 -9.95 3.85 -19.11
C LEU A 194 -11.42 3.60 -19.45
N THR A 195 -11.65 2.90 -20.56
CA THR A 195 -12.96 2.27 -20.82
C THR A 195 -13.19 1.17 -19.80
N ILE A 196 -14.45 0.72 -19.64
CA ILE A 196 -14.76 -0.34 -18.70
C ILE A 196 -14.03 -1.66 -19.04
N ARG A 197 -13.83 -1.96 -20.32
CA ARG A 197 -13.09 -3.14 -20.77
C ARG A 197 -11.60 -3.03 -20.47
N GLN A 198 -11.01 -1.85 -20.67
CA GLN A 198 -9.63 -1.57 -20.29
C GLN A 198 -9.45 -1.61 -18.78
N ALA A 199 -10.36 -1.02 -18.00
CA ALA A 199 -10.35 -1.08 -16.54
C ALA A 199 -10.44 -2.52 -16.03
N SER A 200 -11.28 -3.36 -16.64
CA SER A 200 -11.37 -4.79 -16.33
C SER A 200 -10.02 -5.49 -16.53
N ARG A 201 -9.38 -5.26 -17.68
CA ARG A 201 -8.03 -5.82 -17.95
C ARG A 201 -6.97 -5.29 -16.98
N ALA A 202 -7.05 -4.02 -16.60
CA ALA A 202 -6.15 -3.44 -15.62
C ALA A 202 -6.28 -4.12 -14.25
N LEU A 203 -7.49 -4.31 -13.75
CA LEU A 203 -7.73 -4.98 -12.47
C LEU A 203 -7.27 -6.44 -12.49
N LEU A 204 -7.49 -7.17 -13.59
CA LEU A 204 -6.97 -8.52 -13.76
C LEU A 204 -5.43 -8.53 -13.76
N ALA A 205 -4.80 -7.62 -14.46
CA ALA A 205 -3.32 -7.52 -14.51
C ALA A 205 -2.72 -7.16 -13.15
N ILE A 206 -3.33 -6.25 -12.39
CA ILE A 206 -2.91 -5.91 -11.03
C ILE A 206 -2.97 -7.16 -10.14
N HIS A 207 -4.08 -7.87 -10.16
CA HIS A 207 -4.25 -9.07 -9.37
C HIS A 207 -3.23 -10.15 -9.73
N ASP A 208 -3.02 -10.40 -11.01
CA ASP A 208 -2.06 -11.39 -11.49
C ASP A 208 -0.63 -11.03 -11.09
N TYR A 209 -0.26 -9.76 -11.18
CA TYR A 209 1.05 -9.27 -10.74
C TYR A 209 1.27 -9.54 -9.24
N PHE A 210 0.34 -9.14 -8.39
CA PHE A 210 0.48 -9.36 -6.95
C PHE A 210 0.41 -10.84 -6.55
N SER A 211 -0.39 -11.64 -7.25
CA SER A 211 -0.46 -13.08 -7.03
C SER A 211 0.88 -13.78 -7.36
N ARG A 212 1.51 -13.39 -8.48
CA ARG A 212 2.84 -13.91 -8.87
C ARG A 212 3.90 -13.47 -7.87
N LEU A 213 3.85 -12.23 -7.42
CA LEU A 213 4.78 -11.71 -6.42
C LEU A 213 4.65 -12.49 -5.09
N ARG A 214 3.43 -12.76 -4.63
CA ARG A 214 3.19 -13.62 -3.45
C ARG A 214 3.75 -15.02 -3.62
N ALA A 215 3.61 -15.60 -4.80
CA ALA A 215 4.09 -16.95 -5.08
C ALA A 215 5.63 -17.08 -5.06
N LEU A 216 6.38 -16.00 -5.28
CA LEU A 216 7.85 -16.04 -5.37
C LEU A 216 8.52 -16.57 -4.11
N SER A 217 7.99 -16.23 -2.93
CA SER A 217 8.56 -16.74 -1.67
C SER A 217 8.52 -18.26 -1.58
N SER A 218 7.37 -18.85 -1.91
CA SER A 218 7.19 -20.32 -1.90
C SER A 218 8.02 -20.99 -2.99
N LEU A 219 8.07 -20.40 -4.18
CA LEU A 219 8.88 -20.92 -5.30
C LEU A 219 10.37 -20.91 -4.97
N TRP A 220 10.85 -19.85 -4.33
CA TRP A 220 12.25 -19.75 -3.90
C TRP A 220 12.62 -20.84 -2.88
N LEU A 221 11.75 -21.11 -1.92
CA LEU A 221 11.96 -22.14 -0.91
C LEU A 221 11.92 -23.56 -1.51
N ALA A 222 11.12 -23.77 -2.56
CA ALA A 222 10.97 -25.05 -3.23
C ALA A 222 12.03 -25.33 -4.33
N ARG A 223 12.92 -24.35 -4.64
CA ARG A 223 13.94 -24.53 -5.69
C ARG A 223 14.90 -25.69 -5.37
N PRO A 224 15.41 -26.41 -6.38
CA PRO A 224 16.46 -27.41 -6.18
C PRO A 224 17.68 -26.77 -5.50
N ARG A 225 18.19 -27.43 -4.48
CA ARG A 225 19.47 -27.04 -3.84
C ARG A 225 20.55 -27.91 -4.48
N GLU A 226 21.51 -27.25 -5.14
CA GLU A 226 22.72 -27.92 -5.62
C GLU A 226 23.60 -28.36 -4.44
#